data_5d749ec6555d7d303bc9d28435a3fe83
#
_entry.id   5d749ec6555d7d303bc9d28435a3fe83
#
_cell.length_a   1.000
_cell.length_b   1.000
_cell.length_c   1.000
_cell.angle_alpha   90.00
_cell.angle_beta   90.00
_cell.angle_gamma   90.00
#
_symmetry.space_group_name_H-M   'P 1'
#
loop_
_entity.id
_entity.type
_entity.pdbx_description
1 polymer ?
#
loop_
_entity_poly.entity_id
_entity_poly.type
_entity_poly.pdbx_seq_one_letter_code
_entity_poly.pdbx_strand_id
1 'polypeptide(L)'
;MKARLAVALLTVVLVGSLASFYVYAHFVQSSGTGSTSPGGGSNSNGGGSTSSGGGSNSSGGGGGSTSPSSCSDPASISSHVYHPYRLQIVKPCITASGTVDRVIQEADGDVHVRTRLDHAYSNLTNSANDQYQYGDLVVEIICVNPPSQTDAIPACQGYTNQIPVPSAGQHITITGPYVLDTDHYNWAEIHPVYSLVTG
;
A
#
# COMPACT_ATOMS: atom_id res chain seq x y z
N MET A 1 -15.59 -41.42 -24.62
CA MET A 1 -15.25 -40.00 -24.65
C MET A 1 -15.27 -39.29 -23.28
N LYS A 2 -16.05 -39.72 -22.30
CA LYS A 2 -16.15 -39.06 -20.95
C LYS A 2 -14.90 -39.26 -20.05
N ALA A 3 -14.18 -40.38 -20.17
CA ALA A 3 -12.99 -40.65 -19.36
C ALA A 3 -11.76 -39.82 -19.73
N ARG A 4 -11.62 -39.41 -20.99
CA ARG A 4 -10.46 -38.60 -21.47
C ARG A 4 -10.55 -37.13 -21.06
N LEU A 5 -11.76 -36.62 -20.83
CA LEU A 5 -11.95 -35.23 -20.40
C LEU A 5 -11.62 -35.03 -18.92
N ALA A 6 -11.89 -36.06 -18.09
CA ALA A 6 -11.57 -36.01 -16.66
C ALA A 6 -10.07 -36.03 -16.37
N VAL A 7 -9.29 -36.78 -17.17
CA VAL A 7 -7.82 -36.86 -17.02
C VAL A 7 -7.15 -35.54 -17.44
N ALA A 8 -7.66 -34.88 -18.48
CA ALA A 8 -7.11 -33.58 -18.93
C ALA A 8 -7.35 -32.45 -17.90
N LEU A 9 -8.51 -32.45 -17.23
CA LEU A 9 -8.80 -31.46 -16.19
C LEU A 9 -7.94 -31.67 -14.93
N LEU A 10 -7.66 -32.93 -14.55
CA LEU A 10 -6.83 -33.23 -13.39
C LEU A 10 -5.35 -32.84 -13.60
N THR A 11 -4.83 -32.99 -14.81
CA THR A 11 -3.45 -32.62 -15.13
C THR A 11 -3.24 -31.09 -15.15
N VAL A 12 -4.23 -30.31 -15.58
CA VAL A 12 -4.14 -28.83 -15.56
C VAL A 12 -4.13 -28.28 -14.14
N VAL A 13 -4.93 -28.85 -13.24
CA VAL A 13 -4.96 -28.43 -11.80
C VAL A 13 -3.65 -28.81 -11.11
N LEU A 14 -3.07 -29.99 -11.38
CA LEU A 14 -1.80 -30.42 -10.79
C LEU A 14 -0.60 -29.58 -11.24
N VAL A 15 -0.55 -29.19 -12.52
CA VAL A 15 0.54 -28.33 -13.03
C VAL A 15 0.46 -26.91 -12.48
N GLY A 16 -0.75 -26.36 -12.30
CA GLY A 16 -0.96 -25.06 -11.65
C GLY A 16 -0.49 -25.03 -10.20
N SER A 17 -0.75 -26.08 -9.43
CA SER A 17 -0.33 -26.18 -8.03
C SER A 17 1.20 -26.31 -7.87
N LEU A 18 1.87 -27.07 -8.75
CA LEU A 18 3.33 -27.23 -8.70
C LEU A 18 4.09 -25.94 -9.07
N ALA A 19 3.55 -25.13 -9.99
CA ALA A 19 4.16 -23.86 -10.34
C ALA A 19 4.12 -22.85 -9.16
N SER A 20 3.04 -22.83 -8.39
CA SER A 20 2.91 -21.98 -7.19
C SER A 20 3.89 -22.39 -6.09
N PHE A 21 4.12 -23.68 -5.88
CA PHE A 21 5.11 -24.17 -4.92
C PHE A 21 6.56 -23.88 -5.36
N TYR A 22 6.84 -23.89 -6.66
CA TYR A 22 8.19 -23.64 -7.16
C TYR A 22 8.61 -22.17 -6.99
N VAL A 23 7.69 -21.23 -7.19
CA VAL A 23 7.94 -19.80 -6.96
C VAL A 23 8.16 -19.51 -5.48
N TYR A 24 7.41 -20.15 -4.57
CA TYR A 24 7.56 -19.97 -3.14
C TYR A 24 8.88 -20.54 -2.60
N ALA A 25 9.31 -21.72 -3.09
CA ALA A 25 10.55 -22.36 -2.65
C ALA A 25 11.83 -21.60 -3.09
N HIS A 26 11.82 -20.96 -4.26
CA HIS A 26 12.94 -20.13 -4.70
C HIS A 26 13.06 -18.81 -3.95
N PHE A 27 11.95 -18.26 -3.47
CA PHE A 27 11.93 -17.01 -2.70
C PHE A 27 12.56 -17.16 -1.31
N VAL A 28 12.34 -18.29 -0.63
CA VAL A 28 12.89 -18.54 0.72
C VAL A 28 14.41 -18.78 0.71
N GLN A 29 15.00 -19.21 -0.41
CA GLN A 29 16.40 -19.57 -0.49
C GLN A 29 17.35 -18.41 -0.85
N SER A 30 16.79 -17.25 -1.26
CA SER A 30 17.58 -16.06 -1.66
C SER A 30 17.86 -15.09 -0.52
N SER A 31 17.30 -15.28 0.68
CA SER A 31 17.39 -14.33 1.80
C SER A 31 18.51 -14.63 2.83
N GLY A 32 19.45 -15.48 2.50
CA GLY A 32 20.49 -15.92 3.43
C GLY A 32 21.91 -15.80 2.91
N THR A 33 22.50 -14.61 2.85
CA THR A 33 23.93 -14.44 3.05
C THR A 33 24.22 -13.04 3.55
N GLY A 34 24.59 -12.96 4.82
CA GLY A 34 25.09 -11.78 5.46
C GLY A 34 26.50 -11.41 5.00
N SER A 35 26.86 -10.18 5.18
CA SER A 35 28.27 -9.84 5.34
C SER A 35 28.45 -8.60 6.23
N THR A 36 29.31 -8.79 7.15
CA THR A 36 29.84 -8.04 8.28
C THR A 36 30.56 -6.76 7.88
N SER A 37 30.46 -5.80 8.81
CA SER A 37 31.21 -4.59 9.15
C SER A 37 32.73 -4.56 8.81
N PRO A 38 33.51 -3.48 9.05
CA PRO A 38 33.43 -2.49 10.13
C PRO A 38 33.97 -1.07 9.83
N GLY A 39 33.65 -0.15 10.75
CA GLY A 39 34.68 0.76 11.31
C GLY A 39 34.78 2.20 10.83
N GLY A 40 34.47 3.10 11.71
CA GLY A 40 35.44 4.02 12.25
C GLY A 40 35.33 5.50 11.86
N GLY A 41 35.23 6.37 12.88
CA GLY A 41 35.91 7.65 12.86
C GLY A 41 35.08 8.91 13.10
N SER A 42 35.01 9.29 14.31
CA SER A 42 35.00 10.57 15.05
C SER A 42 35.29 11.88 14.29
N ASN A 43 34.59 12.95 14.64
CA ASN A 43 35.00 14.18 15.33
C ASN A 43 34.05 15.35 14.95
N SER A 44 33.35 15.92 15.91
CA SER A 44 33.60 16.99 16.86
C SER A 44 33.65 18.43 16.30
N ASN A 45 32.97 19.28 17.08
CA ASN A 45 33.04 20.74 17.22
C ASN A 45 32.15 21.56 16.26
N GLY A 46 31.36 22.52 16.70
CA GLY A 46 31.38 23.36 17.90
C GLY A 46 30.86 24.74 17.51
N GLY A 47 30.22 25.47 18.42
CA GLY A 47 29.95 26.90 18.36
C GLY A 47 28.60 27.28 17.71
N GLY A 48 27.57 27.74 18.32
CA GLY A 48 27.48 28.85 19.26
C GLY A 48 27.29 30.19 18.56
N SER A 49 26.07 30.74 18.55
CA SER A 49 25.81 32.11 18.91
C SER A 49 24.38 32.58 18.63
N THR A 50 23.82 33.16 19.62
CA THR A 50 22.62 33.98 19.78
C THR A 50 22.58 35.18 18.84
N SER A 51 21.40 35.58 18.36
CA SER A 51 20.93 36.97 18.45
C SER A 51 19.44 37.11 18.15
N SER A 52 18.82 37.81 19.02
CA SER A 52 17.50 38.40 19.07
C SER A 52 17.27 39.46 17.99
N GLY A 53 16.01 39.67 17.63
CA GLY A 53 15.60 41.00 17.17
C GLY A 53 14.43 41.03 16.19
N GLY A 54 13.26 41.50 16.67
CA GLY A 54 12.56 42.58 16.03
C GLY A 54 11.44 42.25 15.04
N GLY A 55 10.22 42.51 15.44
CA GLY A 55 9.00 42.40 14.67
C GLY A 55 8.89 43.34 13.48
N SER A 56 7.95 43.05 12.64
CA SER A 56 7.04 44.04 12.01
C SER A 56 5.92 43.33 11.24
N ASN A 57 4.71 43.73 11.51
CA ASN A 57 3.49 43.51 10.77
C ASN A 57 3.64 43.87 9.29
N SER A 58 3.07 43.02 8.42
CA SER A 58 2.47 43.50 7.18
C SER A 58 1.36 42.56 6.74
N SER A 59 0.17 43.08 6.75
CA SER A 59 -1.04 42.55 6.15
C SER A 59 -0.88 42.47 4.63
N GLY A 60 -1.40 41.41 4.00
CA GLY A 60 -1.65 41.46 2.58
C GLY A 60 -1.75 40.12 1.87
N GLY A 61 -2.93 39.78 1.42
CA GLY A 61 -3.13 38.94 0.25
C GLY A 61 -3.51 37.50 0.52
N GLY A 62 -4.80 37.22 0.50
CA GLY A 62 -5.36 35.90 0.51
C GLY A 62 -4.94 35.07 -0.72
N GLY A 63 -4.02 34.17 -0.52
CA GLY A 63 -3.80 32.99 -1.31
C GLY A 63 -4.30 31.85 -0.45
N GLY A 64 -5.43 31.29 -0.78
CA GLY A 64 -5.94 30.08 -0.15
C GLY A 64 -4.99 28.94 -0.39
N SER A 65 -3.97 28.84 0.46
CA SER A 65 -3.19 27.64 0.61
C SER A 65 -4.11 26.67 1.32
N THR A 66 -4.79 25.82 0.56
CA THR A 66 -5.39 24.62 1.12
C THR A 66 -4.24 23.80 1.67
N SER A 67 -3.95 23.98 2.96
CA SER A 67 -3.14 23.01 3.70
C SER A 67 -3.68 21.63 3.36
N PRO A 68 -2.82 20.65 3.04
CA PRO A 68 -3.29 19.29 2.86
C PRO A 68 -4.09 18.95 4.13
N SER A 69 -5.39 18.63 3.93
CA SER A 69 -6.25 18.19 5.00
C SER A 69 -5.49 17.10 5.75
N SER A 70 -5.21 17.33 7.04
CA SER A 70 -4.56 16.34 7.85
C SER A 70 -5.40 15.06 7.75
N CYS A 71 -4.84 14.00 7.17
CA CYS A 71 -5.47 12.69 7.28
C CYS A 71 -5.53 12.35 8.75
N SER A 72 -6.64 12.63 9.40
CA SER A 72 -6.91 11.97 10.65
C SER A 72 -7.17 10.50 10.30
N ASP A 73 -6.43 9.62 10.92
CA ASP A 73 -6.68 8.18 10.85
C ASP A 73 -8.07 7.88 11.45
N PRO A 74 -9.11 7.64 10.65
CA PRO A 74 -10.46 7.48 11.17
C PRO A 74 -10.55 6.14 11.88
N ALA A 75 -11.12 6.15 13.09
CA ALA A 75 -11.30 4.94 13.90
C ALA A 75 -10.01 4.11 14.11
N SER A 76 -8.84 4.75 14.04
CA SER A 76 -7.53 4.09 14.19
C SER A 76 -7.30 2.95 13.19
N ILE A 77 -7.73 3.13 11.95
CA ILE A 77 -7.60 2.13 10.87
C ILE A 77 -6.14 1.61 10.77
N SER A 78 -5.15 2.50 10.87
CA SER A 78 -3.73 2.11 10.78
C SER A 78 -3.28 1.09 11.82
N SER A 79 -3.97 0.99 12.96
CA SER A 79 -3.64 0.00 13.99
C SER A 79 -4.05 -1.43 13.62
N HIS A 80 -4.83 -1.57 12.54
CA HIS A 80 -5.34 -2.84 12.03
C HIS A 80 -4.62 -3.30 10.77
N VAL A 81 -3.55 -2.61 10.36
CA VAL A 81 -2.73 -3.03 9.22
C VAL A 81 -1.95 -4.29 9.60
N TYR A 82 -2.09 -5.34 8.80
CA TYR A 82 -1.29 -6.54 8.91
C TYR A 82 0.14 -6.28 8.42
N HIS A 83 1.17 -6.67 9.19
CA HIS A 83 2.59 -6.45 8.91
C HIS A 83 2.95 -4.99 8.54
N PRO A 84 2.65 -3.99 9.39
CA PRO A 84 2.83 -2.58 9.05
C PRO A 84 4.30 -2.19 8.80
N TYR A 85 5.27 -2.99 9.26
CA TYR A 85 6.70 -2.75 9.08
C TYR A 85 7.16 -2.80 7.61
N ARG A 86 6.37 -3.46 6.73
CA ARG A 86 6.65 -3.52 5.29
C ARG A 86 6.30 -2.23 4.56
N LEU A 87 5.49 -1.36 5.18
CA LEU A 87 4.99 -0.14 4.58
C LEU A 87 5.91 1.06 4.87
N GLN A 88 6.69 1.46 3.89
CA GLN A 88 7.50 2.67 3.97
C GLN A 88 6.63 3.89 3.64
N ILE A 89 6.31 4.71 4.64
CA ILE A 89 5.51 5.92 4.44
C ILE A 89 6.32 6.96 3.67
N VAL A 90 5.86 7.32 2.47
CA VAL A 90 6.42 8.38 1.64
C VAL A 90 5.72 9.71 1.90
N LYS A 91 4.38 9.66 2.04
CA LYS A 91 3.56 10.81 2.43
C LYS A 91 2.49 10.33 3.41
N PRO A 92 2.35 10.98 4.57
CA PRO A 92 1.40 10.54 5.59
C PRO A 92 -0.06 10.70 5.17
N CYS A 93 -0.33 11.51 4.15
CA CYS A 93 -1.66 11.71 3.59
C CYS A 93 -1.60 12.22 2.16
N ILE A 94 -2.33 11.56 1.27
CA ILE A 94 -2.65 12.07 -0.06
C ILE A 94 -4.11 11.83 -0.38
N THR A 95 -4.62 12.57 -1.36
CA THR A 95 -5.88 12.26 -2.05
C THR A 95 -5.57 12.09 -3.53
N ALA A 96 -6.09 11.04 -4.13
CA ALA A 96 -5.96 10.76 -5.56
C ALA A 96 -7.29 10.27 -6.11
N SER A 97 -7.46 10.33 -7.43
CA SER A 97 -8.62 9.76 -8.12
C SER A 97 -8.22 8.92 -9.32
N GLY A 98 -9.11 8.03 -9.70
CA GLY A 98 -8.92 7.14 -10.83
C GLY A 98 -10.08 6.18 -11.03
N THR A 99 -9.95 5.30 -12.02
CA THR A 99 -10.94 4.28 -12.34
C THR A 99 -10.45 2.91 -11.84
N VAL A 100 -11.31 2.21 -11.13
CA VAL A 100 -11.04 0.85 -10.65
C VAL A 100 -10.87 -0.09 -11.84
N ASP A 101 -9.70 -0.71 -11.95
CA ASP A 101 -9.45 -1.75 -12.95
C ASP A 101 -9.86 -3.13 -12.41
N ARG A 102 -9.48 -3.43 -11.17
CA ARG A 102 -9.74 -4.73 -10.57
C ARG A 102 -9.91 -4.65 -9.06
N VAL A 103 -10.74 -5.55 -8.53
CA VAL A 103 -10.94 -5.75 -7.09
C VAL A 103 -10.59 -7.19 -6.76
N ILE A 104 -9.72 -7.41 -5.78
CA ILE A 104 -9.20 -8.71 -5.38
C ILE A 104 -9.41 -8.85 -3.88
N GLN A 105 -9.99 -9.98 -3.45
CA GLN A 105 -10.07 -10.32 -2.03
C GLN A 105 -8.81 -11.09 -1.64
N GLU A 106 -8.19 -10.70 -0.54
CA GLU A 106 -6.96 -11.30 -0.07
C GLU A 106 -7.15 -12.19 1.16
N ALA A 107 -6.17 -13.05 1.42
CA ALA A 107 -6.26 -14.05 2.49
C ALA A 107 -6.16 -13.45 3.88
N ASP A 108 -5.54 -12.27 4.02
CA ASP A 108 -5.43 -11.50 5.25
C ASP A 108 -6.70 -10.71 5.61
N GLY A 109 -7.72 -10.76 4.76
CA GLY A 109 -9.02 -10.12 4.96
C GLY A 109 -9.15 -8.76 4.29
N ASP A 110 -8.11 -8.30 3.65
CA ASP A 110 -8.07 -7.03 2.95
C ASP A 110 -8.68 -7.13 1.54
N VAL A 111 -8.99 -6.01 0.98
CA VAL A 111 -9.41 -5.88 -0.42
C VAL A 111 -8.43 -4.99 -1.16
N HIS A 112 -7.68 -5.64 -2.04
CA HIS A 112 -6.73 -5.02 -2.95
C HIS A 112 -7.45 -4.49 -4.18
N VAL A 113 -7.45 -3.18 -4.35
CA VAL A 113 -8.08 -2.50 -5.48
C VAL A 113 -7.00 -1.92 -6.38
N ARG A 114 -6.91 -2.40 -7.62
CA ARG A 114 -6.05 -1.77 -8.62
C ARG A 114 -6.80 -0.61 -9.25
N THR A 115 -6.18 0.56 -9.23
CA THR A 115 -6.79 1.80 -9.68
C THR A 115 -5.93 2.47 -10.73
N ARG A 116 -6.43 2.54 -11.97
CA ARG A 116 -5.83 3.34 -13.03
C ARG A 116 -6.08 4.81 -12.73
N LEU A 117 -5.01 5.50 -12.34
CA LEU A 117 -5.08 6.88 -11.91
C LEU A 117 -5.49 7.84 -13.03
N ASP A 118 -6.17 8.90 -12.65
CA ASP A 118 -6.36 10.06 -13.53
C ASP A 118 -5.01 10.69 -13.86
N HIS A 119 -4.93 11.34 -15.02
CA HIS A 119 -3.68 11.93 -15.52
C HIS A 119 -2.99 12.86 -14.50
N ALA A 120 -3.76 13.59 -13.69
CA ALA A 120 -3.23 14.49 -12.66
C ALA A 120 -2.43 13.77 -11.56
N TYR A 121 -2.63 12.47 -11.39
CA TYR A 121 -2.01 11.64 -10.36
C TYR A 121 -1.08 10.55 -10.91
N SER A 122 -0.82 10.57 -12.22
CA SER A 122 -0.02 9.54 -12.90
C SER A 122 1.41 9.37 -12.36
N ASN A 123 1.92 10.36 -11.63
CA ASN A 123 3.23 10.30 -10.99
C ASN A 123 3.24 9.57 -9.64
N LEU A 124 2.12 9.02 -9.20
CA LEU A 124 2.01 8.24 -7.96
C LEU A 124 2.27 6.74 -8.17
N THR A 125 2.43 6.28 -9.40
CA THR A 125 2.89 4.91 -9.69
C THR A 125 4.38 4.92 -10.01
N ASN A 126 5.02 3.75 -9.88
CA ASN A 126 6.43 3.54 -10.18
C ASN A 126 6.63 2.29 -11.06
N SER A 127 7.87 1.99 -11.42
CA SER A 127 8.19 0.84 -12.28
C SER A 127 7.75 -0.51 -11.71
N ALA A 128 7.63 -0.64 -10.38
CA ALA A 128 7.10 -1.86 -9.78
C ALA A 128 5.59 -1.97 -9.97
N ASN A 129 4.85 -0.84 -9.92
CA ASN A 129 3.44 -0.83 -10.30
C ASN A 129 3.28 -1.22 -11.78
N ASP A 130 4.13 -0.70 -12.68
CA ASP A 130 4.09 -1.05 -14.10
C ASP A 130 4.28 -2.55 -14.31
N GLN A 131 5.25 -3.13 -13.61
CA GLN A 131 5.63 -4.53 -13.79
C GLN A 131 4.66 -5.51 -13.13
N TYR A 132 4.15 -5.20 -11.94
CA TYR A 132 3.40 -6.16 -11.11
C TYR A 132 1.92 -5.80 -10.94
N GLN A 133 1.55 -4.52 -11.16
CA GLN A 133 0.19 -4.01 -10.99
C GLN A 133 -0.41 -3.45 -12.27
N TYR A 134 0.20 -3.73 -13.44
CA TYR A 134 -0.27 -3.30 -14.77
C TYR A 134 -0.30 -1.77 -14.94
N GLY A 135 0.53 -1.03 -14.19
CA GLY A 135 0.58 0.42 -14.16
C GLY A 135 -0.42 1.08 -13.21
N ASP A 136 -1.22 0.29 -12.52
CA ASP A 136 -2.22 0.77 -11.57
C ASP A 136 -1.62 1.10 -10.20
N LEU A 137 -2.20 2.07 -9.50
CA LEU A 137 -1.94 2.28 -8.08
C LEU A 137 -2.69 1.21 -7.29
N VAL A 138 -2.03 0.66 -6.29
CA VAL A 138 -2.65 -0.23 -5.32
C VAL A 138 -3.38 0.59 -4.25
N VAL A 139 -4.59 0.16 -3.90
CA VAL A 139 -5.44 0.80 -2.90
C VAL A 139 -5.96 -0.29 -1.97
N GLU A 140 -5.54 -0.25 -0.68
CA GLU A 140 -5.84 -1.32 0.27
C GLU A 140 -6.93 -0.91 1.26
N ILE A 141 -8.08 -1.60 1.16
CA ILE A 141 -9.17 -1.49 2.13
C ILE A 141 -9.03 -2.66 3.09
N ILE A 142 -8.45 -2.40 4.25
CA ILE A 142 -8.06 -3.44 5.20
C ILE A 142 -9.25 -4.00 5.99
N CYS A 143 -9.16 -5.26 6.41
CA CYS A 143 -10.12 -5.92 7.31
C CYS A 143 -11.59 -5.85 6.83
N VAL A 144 -11.81 -6.00 5.54
CA VAL A 144 -13.16 -6.05 4.95
C VAL A 144 -13.81 -7.41 5.21
N ASN A 145 -13.03 -8.47 5.09
CA ASN A 145 -13.46 -9.85 5.26
C ASN A 145 -12.78 -10.47 6.48
N PRO A 146 -13.35 -11.53 7.06
CA PRO A 146 -12.62 -12.33 8.05
C PRO A 146 -11.35 -12.91 7.41
N PRO A 147 -10.16 -12.71 8.00
CA PRO A 147 -8.93 -13.31 7.49
C PRO A 147 -9.00 -14.84 7.46
N SER A 148 -8.58 -15.43 6.35
CA SER A 148 -8.34 -16.89 6.23
C SER A 148 -6.88 -17.24 6.56
N GLN A 149 -6.00 -16.25 6.49
CA GLN A 149 -4.60 -16.35 6.89
C GLN A 149 -4.49 -16.20 8.41
N THR A 150 -3.99 -17.24 9.09
CA THR A 150 -4.06 -17.35 10.56
C THR A 150 -3.31 -16.25 11.30
N ASP A 151 -2.16 -15.82 10.79
CA ASP A 151 -1.32 -14.79 11.40
C ASP A 151 -1.82 -13.36 11.14
N ALA A 152 -2.77 -13.17 10.22
CA ALA A 152 -3.45 -11.90 10.00
C ALA A 152 -4.67 -11.70 10.91
N ILE A 153 -5.22 -12.79 11.51
CA ILE A 153 -6.41 -12.71 12.38
C ILE A 153 -6.28 -11.65 13.48
N PRO A 154 -5.14 -11.54 14.21
CA PRO A 154 -5.02 -10.55 15.28
C PRO A 154 -5.15 -9.10 14.80
N ALA A 155 -4.72 -8.78 13.57
CA ALA A 155 -4.82 -7.43 13.02
C ALA A 155 -6.27 -6.97 12.87
N CYS A 156 -7.16 -7.84 12.42
CA CYS A 156 -8.57 -7.54 12.22
C CYS A 156 -9.45 -7.88 13.44
N GLN A 157 -8.87 -8.34 14.55
CA GLN A 157 -9.67 -8.76 15.69
C GLN A 157 -10.49 -7.61 16.31
N GLY A 158 -11.81 -7.76 16.31
CA GLY A 158 -12.72 -6.74 16.86
C GLY A 158 -12.91 -5.52 15.97
N TYR A 159 -12.41 -5.55 14.74
CA TYR A 159 -12.55 -4.50 13.75
C TYR A 159 -13.10 -5.06 12.43
N THR A 160 -13.95 -4.28 11.79
CA THR A 160 -14.43 -4.51 10.42
C THR A 160 -14.50 -3.16 9.73
N ASN A 161 -13.84 -3.03 8.60
CA ASN A 161 -13.80 -1.78 7.84
C ASN A 161 -15.21 -1.42 7.33
N GLN A 162 -15.57 -0.15 7.44
CA GLN A 162 -16.85 0.39 6.97
C GLN A 162 -16.72 1.15 5.63
N ILE A 163 -15.52 1.21 5.07
CA ILE A 163 -15.30 1.84 3.76
C ILE A 163 -15.93 0.96 2.68
N PRO A 164 -16.76 1.55 1.79
CA PRO A 164 -17.39 0.77 0.75
C PRO A 164 -16.35 0.20 -0.23
N VAL A 165 -16.50 -1.06 -0.58
CA VAL A 165 -15.69 -1.71 -1.61
C VAL A 165 -16.24 -1.31 -2.98
N PRO A 166 -15.45 -0.67 -3.84
CA PRO A 166 -15.90 -0.28 -5.17
C PRO A 166 -15.98 -1.48 -6.12
N SER A 167 -16.63 -1.28 -7.26
CA SER A 167 -16.65 -2.25 -8.35
C SER A 167 -15.73 -1.84 -9.49
N ALA A 168 -15.24 -2.80 -10.27
CA ALA A 168 -14.47 -2.52 -11.48
C ALA A 168 -15.26 -1.60 -12.43
N GLY A 169 -14.55 -0.63 -13.01
CA GLY A 169 -15.11 0.41 -13.87
C GLY A 169 -15.66 1.64 -13.14
N GLN A 170 -15.80 1.61 -11.81
CA GLN A 170 -16.20 2.80 -11.06
C GLN A 170 -15.04 3.80 -10.98
N HIS A 171 -15.37 5.09 -11.10
CA HIS A 171 -14.44 6.16 -10.78
C HIS A 171 -14.49 6.42 -9.27
N ILE A 172 -13.32 6.52 -8.64
CA ILE A 172 -13.18 6.68 -7.19
C ILE A 172 -12.26 7.84 -6.84
N THR A 173 -12.52 8.46 -5.70
CA THR A 173 -11.58 9.35 -5.00
C THR A 173 -11.22 8.71 -3.68
N ILE A 174 -9.91 8.57 -3.44
CA ILE A 174 -9.34 7.84 -2.32
C ILE A 174 -8.39 8.73 -1.52
N THR A 175 -8.41 8.58 -0.21
CA THR A 175 -7.52 9.32 0.69
C THR A 175 -6.89 8.36 1.69
N GLY A 176 -5.59 8.51 1.95
CA GLY A 176 -4.84 7.72 2.92
C GLY A 176 -3.34 7.99 2.85
N PRO A 177 -2.53 7.27 3.63
CA PRO A 177 -1.07 7.30 3.52
C PRO A 177 -0.63 6.74 2.16
N TYR A 178 0.33 7.44 1.53
CA TYR A 178 1.01 6.95 0.35
C TYR A 178 2.30 6.27 0.77
N VAL A 179 2.42 5.00 0.46
CA VAL A 179 3.48 4.12 0.93
C VAL A 179 4.14 3.36 -0.21
N LEU A 180 5.33 2.80 0.06
CA LEU A 180 5.94 1.74 -0.75
C LEU A 180 5.90 0.45 0.05
N ASP A 181 5.38 -0.63 -0.54
CA ASP A 181 5.38 -1.95 0.07
C ASP A 181 6.70 -2.67 -0.20
N THR A 182 7.52 -2.78 0.83
CA THR A 182 8.88 -3.32 0.71
C THR A 182 8.90 -4.85 0.52
N ASP A 183 7.84 -5.55 0.93
CA ASP A 183 7.72 -7.00 0.73
C ASP A 183 7.18 -7.32 -0.67
N HIS A 184 6.64 -6.31 -1.38
CA HIS A 184 6.09 -6.44 -2.72
C HIS A 184 6.83 -5.55 -3.74
N TYR A 185 8.14 -5.69 -3.84
CA TYR A 185 8.99 -5.02 -4.85
C TYR A 185 8.98 -3.49 -4.78
N ASN A 186 8.52 -2.89 -3.68
CA ASN A 186 8.34 -1.45 -3.48
C ASN A 186 7.32 -0.81 -4.43
N TRP A 187 6.28 -1.54 -4.86
CA TRP A 187 5.21 -0.85 -5.57
C TRP A 187 4.53 0.21 -4.67
N ALA A 188 3.96 1.21 -5.31
CA ALA A 188 3.30 2.30 -4.60
C ALA A 188 1.84 1.96 -4.29
N GLU A 189 1.40 2.37 -3.08
CA GLU A 189 0.05 2.12 -2.58
C GLU A 189 -0.52 3.31 -1.82
N ILE A 190 -1.85 3.36 -1.71
CA ILE A 190 -2.56 4.01 -0.60
C ILE A 190 -2.96 2.91 0.37
N HIS A 191 -2.28 2.83 1.51
CA HIS A 191 -2.44 1.75 2.48
C HIS A 191 -2.24 2.25 3.93
N PRO A 192 -3.24 2.14 4.80
CA PRO A 192 -4.62 1.77 4.50
C PRO A 192 -5.43 2.93 3.89
N VAL A 193 -6.54 2.62 3.25
CA VAL A 193 -7.51 3.63 2.85
C VAL A 193 -8.21 4.22 4.06
N TYR A 194 -8.23 5.56 4.16
CA TYR A 194 -8.96 6.28 5.20
C TYR A 194 -10.34 6.75 4.76
N SER A 195 -10.50 7.06 3.48
CA SER A 195 -11.79 7.33 2.87
C SER A 195 -11.81 6.95 1.40
N LEU A 196 -12.97 6.53 0.91
CA LEU A 196 -13.23 6.23 -0.48
C LEU A 196 -14.62 6.76 -0.85
N VAL A 197 -14.69 7.52 -1.92
CA VAL A 197 -15.92 8.05 -2.49
C VAL A 197 -16.02 7.58 -3.93
N THR A 198 -17.17 7.04 -4.33
CA THR A 198 -17.48 6.68 -5.71
C THR A 198 -18.13 7.86 -6.41
N GLY A 199 -17.64 8.18 -7.62
CA GLY A 199 -18.18 9.25 -8.48
C GLY A 199 -19.29 8.77 -9.40
#